data_65bb5af999bd429350736ff70427253f
#
_entry.id   65bb5af999bd429350736ff70427253f
#
_cell.length_a   1.000
_cell.length_b   1.000
_cell.length_c   1.000
_cell.angle_alpha   90.00
_cell.angle_beta   90.00
_cell.angle_gamma   90.00
#
_symmetry.space_group_name_H-M   'P 1'
#
loop_
_entity.id
_entity.type
_entity.pdbx_description
1 polymer ?
#
loop_
_entity_poly.entity_id
_entity_poly.type
_entity_poly.pdbx_seq_one_letter_code
_entity_poly.pdbx_strand_id
1 'polypeptide(L)'
;MDRRNMYFFYKKDKGLVEKVGQLQALAEQYNFNVVTDHKKANIIVAIGGDGAFLQAVQKTGFSPDCLYAGIATTESNSFYCDFHINDTEKMIEAMTNEQIEVRRYPTIEVTMDNTATFKCLNECVIRSGIVKAFVMDVIVDDIHFE
;
A
#
# COMPACT_ATOMS: atom_id res chain seq x y z
N MET A 1 -1.89 -17.19 17.17
CA MET A 1 -2.75 -16.10 16.68
C MET A 1 -2.88 -16.24 15.18
N ASP A 2 -4.09 -16.44 14.70
CA ASP A 2 -4.31 -16.63 13.26
C ASP A 2 -4.20 -15.29 12.54
N ARG A 3 -3.09 -15.08 11.81
CA ARG A 3 -2.83 -13.86 11.04
C ARG A 3 -3.26 -14.03 9.58
N ARG A 4 -4.49 -14.49 9.36
CA ARG A 4 -5.00 -14.85 8.04
C ARG A 4 -6.17 -13.97 7.56
N ASN A 5 -6.41 -12.85 8.22
CA ASN A 5 -7.45 -11.91 7.79
C ASN A 5 -6.91 -11.00 6.68
N MET A 6 -7.50 -11.09 5.51
CA MET A 6 -7.07 -10.41 4.29
C MET A 6 -8.13 -9.39 3.85
N TYR A 7 -7.71 -8.14 3.69
CA TYR A 7 -8.53 -7.05 3.19
C TYR A 7 -8.04 -6.63 1.80
N PHE A 8 -8.97 -6.52 0.84
CA PHE A 8 -8.68 -6.13 -0.53
C PHE A 8 -9.04 -4.66 -0.75
N PHE A 9 -8.04 -3.87 -1.12
CA PHE A 9 -8.18 -2.48 -1.49
C PHE A 9 -8.06 -2.35 -3.01
N TYR A 10 -9.12 -1.88 -3.68
CA TYR A 10 -9.17 -1.72 -5.12
C TYR A 10 -10.21 -0.70 -5.53
N LYS A 11 -10.05 -0.12 -6.73
CA LYS A 11 -11.07 0.73 -7.33
C LYS A 11 -12.17 -0.14 -7.93
N LYS A 12 -13.42 0.13 -7.57
CA LYS A 12 -14.59 -0.60 -8.07
C LYS A 12 -14.86 -0.27 -9.55
N ASP A 13 -14.18 -0.99 -10.42
CA ASP A 13 -14.37 -0.99 -11.86
C ASP A 13 -14.94 -2.35 -12.27
N LYS A 14 -15.85 -2.39 -13.28
CA LYS A 14 -16.57 -3.60 -13.67
C LYS A 14 -15.66 -4.79 -14.02
N GLY A 15 -14.56 -4.54 -14.76
CA GLY A 15 -13.62 -5.60 -15.12
C GLY A 15 -12.75 -6.07 -13.93
N LEU A 16 -12.46 -5.19 -13.01
CA LEU A 16 -11.61 -5.49 -11.87
C LEU A 16 -12.37 -6.20 -10.75
N VAL A 17 -13.64 -5.87 -10.54
CA VAL A 17 -14.49 -6.51 -9.51
C VAL A 17 -14.57 -8.02 -9.69
N GLU A 18 -14.72 -8.49 -10.91
CA GLU A 18 -14.77 -9.94 -11.21
C GLU A 18 -13.45 -10.62 -10.88
N LYS A 19 -12.33 -10.04 -11.32
CA LYS A 19 -10.98 -10.57 -11.03
C LYS A 19 -10.67 -10.55 -9.53
N VAL A 20 -11.06 -9.51 -8.83
CA VAL A 20 -10.92 -9.43 -7.37
C VAL A 20 -11.75 -10.52 -6.70
N GLY A 21 -12.98 -10.76 -7.13
CA GLY A 21 -13.81 -11.85 -6.63
C GLY A 21 -13.14 -13.22 -6.79
N GLN A 22 -12.49 -13.47 -7.93
CA GLN A 22 -11.70 -14.69 -8.16
C GLN A 22 -10.52 -14.81 -7.21
N LEU A 23 -9.79 -13.71 -6.97
CA LEU A 23 -8.67 -13.68 -6.02
C LEU A 23 -9.12 -13.88 -4.56
N GLN A 24 -10.26 -13.32 -4.19
CA GLN A 24 -10.86 -13.54 -2.87
C GLN A 24 -11.25 -14.99 -2.67
N ALA A 25 -11.89 -15.62 -3.66
CA ALA A 25 -12.22 -17.04 -3.62
C ALA A 25 -10.96 -17.92 -3.55
N LEU A 26 -9.91 -17.55 -4.26
CA LEU A 26 -8.61 -18.22 -4.18
C LEU A 26 -8.00 -18.10 -2.78
N ALA A 27 -8.03 -16.93 -2.19
CA ALA A 27 -7.54 -16.71 -0.82
C ALA A 27 -8.29 -17.58 0.21
N GLU A 28 -9.61 -17.64 0.10
CA GLU A 28 -10.45 -18.49 0.96
C GLU A 28 -10.15 -19.98 0.77
N GLN A 29 -9.84 -20.41 -0.44
CA GLN A 29 -9.43 -21.78 -0.73
C GLN A 29 -8.13 -22.17 0.00
N TYR A 30 -7.24 -21.21 0.23
CA TYR A 30 -5.99 -21.40 0.98
C TYR A 30 -6.09 -20.98 2.46
N ASN A 31 -7.30 -20.99 3.00
CA ASN A 31 -7.61 -20.73 4.42
C ASN A 31 -7.31 -19.30 4.89
N PHE A 32 -7.41 -18.32 4.02
CA PHE A 32 -7.43 -16.91 4.41
C PHE A 32 -8.89 -16.45 4.61
N ASN A 33 -9.10 -15.57 5.56
CA ASN A 33 -10.41 -14.98 5.82
C ASN A 33 -10.48 -13.63 5.10
N VAL A 34 -11.38 -13.49 4.14
CA VAL A 34 -11.61 -12.20 3.49
C VAL A 34 -12.49 -11.33 4.38
N VAL A 35 -11.95 -10.20 4.81
CA VAL A 35 -12.64 -9.24 5.68
C VAL A 35 -12.99 -7.97 4.92
N THR A 36 -14.08 -7.33 5.30
CA THR A 36 -14.59 -6.09 4.71
C THR A 36 -14.16 -4.84 5.49
N ASP A 37 -13.69 -5.02 6.71
CA ASP A 37 -13.18 -3.96 7.57
C ASP A 37 -11.65 -4.09 7.69
N HIS A 38 -10.93 -3.12 7.16
CA HIS A 38 -9.46 -3.12 7.18
C HIS A 38 -8.86 -3.14 8.59
N LYS A 39 -9.60 -2.68 9.61
CA LYS A 39 -9.16 -2.70 11.00
C LYS A 39 -9.01 -4.11 11.57
N LYS A 40 -9.69 -5.08 10.96
CA LYS A 40 -9.60 -6.50 11.31
C LYS A 40 -8.58 -7.26 10.49
N ALA A 41 -7.95 -6.60 9.51
CA ALA A 41 -7.01 -7.23 8.62
C ALA A 41 -5.63 -7.44 9.27
N ASN A 42 -4.97 -8.52 8.87
CA ASN A 42 -3.55 -8.76 9.11
C ASN A 42 -2.74 -8.56 7.82
N ILE A 43 -3.40 -8.70 6.68
CA ILE A 43 -2.84 -8.53 5.35
C ILE A 43 -3.75 -7.59 4.57
N ILE A 44 -3.18 -6.55 4.00
CA ILE A 44 -3.88 -5.60 3.12
C ILE A 44 -3.32 -5.79 1.71
N VAL A 45 -4.21 -6.19 0.80
CA VAL A 45 -3.88 -6.44 -0.61
C VAL A 45 -4.36 -5.25 -1.43
N ALA A 46 -3.44 -4.48 -1.99
CA ALA A 46 -3.74 -3.36 -2.87
C ALA A 46 -3.65 -3.79 -4.34
N ILE A 47 -4.72 -3.59 -5.10
CA ILE A 47 -4.81 -3.98 -6.50
C ILE A 47 -4.94 -2.73 -7.38
N GLY A 48 -4.01 -2.56 -8.31
CA GLY A 48 -4.05 -1.45 -9.27
C GLY A 48 -2.69 -0.81 -9.58
N GLY A 49 -1.60 -1.28 -8.96
CA GLY A 49 -0.26 -0.75 -9.13
C GLY A 49 0.23 0.09 -7.95
N ASP A 50 1.34 0.81 -8.13
CA ASP A 50 1.99 1.56 -7.05
C ASP A 50 1.09 2.65 -6.46
N GLY A 51 0.32 3.35 -7.29
CA GLY A 51 -0.62 4.36 -6.81
C GLY A 51 -1.70 3.78 -5.90
N ALA A 52 -2.24 2.62 -6.24
CA ALA A 52 -3.21 1.91 -5.41
C ALA A 52 -2.58 1.43 -4.10
N PHE A 53 -1.34 0.96 -4.15
CA PHE A 53 -0.58 0.56 -2.96
C PHE A 53 -0.40 1.73 -1.99
N LEU A 54 0.08 2.87 -2.46
CA LEU A 54 0.26 4.07 -1.65
C LEU A 54 -1.06 4.58 -1.04
N GLN A 55 -2.15 4.55 -1.82
CA GLN A 55 -3.48 4.90 -1.32
C GLN A 55 -3.97 3.92 -0.25
N ALA A 56 -3.75 2.63 -0.43
CA ALA A 56 -4.12 1.61 0.55
C ALA A 56 -3.40 1.83 1.88
N VAL A 57 -2.10 2.06 1.85
CA VAL A 57 -1.30 2.36 3.05
C VAL A 57 -1.83 3.60 3.76
N GLN A 58 -2.09 4.67 3.03
CA GLN A 58 -2.60 5.93 3.59
C GLN A 58 -4.01 5.77 4.18
N LYS A 59 -4.94 5.15 3.44
CA LYS A 59 -6.33 4.99 3.88
C LYS A 59 -6.51 4.01 5.03
N THR A 60 -5.61 3.07 5.19
CA THR A 60 -5.61 2.12 6.32
C THR A 60 -4.76 2.58 7.51
N GLY A 61 -4.22 3.80 7.43
CA GLY A 61 -3.56 4.46 8.55
C GLY A 61 -2.14 3.99 8.84
N PHE A 62 -1.40 3.53 7.83
CA PHE A 62 -0.01 3.05 8.02
C PHE A 62 0.07 2.00 9.14
N SER A 63 -0.78 0.98 9.08
CA SER A 63 -0.88 -0.02 10.14
C SER A 63 0.41 -0.81 10.29
N PRO A 64 1.12 -0.69 11.44
CA PRO A 64 2.41 -1.34 11.63
C PRO A 64 2.29 -2.85 11.83
N ASP A 65 1.09 -3.32 12.18
CA ASP A 65 0.81 -4.73 12.45
C ASP A 65 0.32 -5.51 11.23
N CYS A 66 0.08 -4.81 10.13
CA CYS A 66 -0.35 -5.40 8.87
C CYS A 66 0.81 -5.58 7.89
N LEU A 67 0.73 -6.65 7.11
CA LEU A 67 1.50 -6.81 5.89
C LEU A 67 0.74 -6.15 4.72
N TYR A 68 1.46 -5.45 3.86
CA TYR A 68 0.92 -4.87 2.65
C TYR A 68 1.45 -5.63 1.43
N ALA A 69 0.57 -6.09 0.57
CA ALA A 69 0.91 -6.75 -0.68
C ALA A 69 0.33 -5.97 -1.86
N GLY A 70 1.15 -5.68 -2.85
CA GLY A 70 0.74 -4.99 -4.06
C GLY A 70 0.54 -5.95 -5.24
N ILE A 71 -0.56 -5.78 -5.96
CA ILE A 71 -0.86 -6.51 -7.20
C ILE A 71 -1.01 -5.50 -8.33
N ALA A 72 -0.12 -5.56 -9.31
CA ALA A 72 -0.18 -4.73 -10.50
C ALA A 72 -1.23 -5.24 -11.49
N THR A 73 -1.92 -4.33 -12.15
CA THR A 73 -2.92 -4.63 -13.18
C THR A 73 -2.41 -4.34 -14.60
N THR A 74 -1.24 -3.73 -14.72
CA THR A 74 -0.59 -3.38 -15.99
C THR A 74 0.82 -3.97 -16.07
N GLU A 75 1.35 -4.11 -17.27
CA GLU A 75 2.71 -4.62 -17.51
C GLU A 75 3.83 -3.62 -17.18
N SER A 76 3.49 -2.45 -16.64
CA SER A 76 4.49 -1.44 -16.25
C SER A 76 5.27 -1.90 -15.02
N ASN A 77 6.54 -1.50 -14.95
CA ASN A 77 7.37 -1.76 -13.79
C ASN A 77 6.76 -1.11 -12.54
N SER A 78 6.62 -1.92 -11.50
CA SER A 78 6.11 -1.50 -10.20
C SER A 78 7.21 -1.54 -9.14
N PHE A 79 7.22 -0.56 -8.26
CA PHE A 79 8.16 -0.52 -7.13
C PHE A 79 7.61 -1.28 -5.90
N TYR A 80 6.30 -1.18 -5.66
CA TYR A 80 5.64 -1.76 -4.49
C TYR A 80 4.86 -3.03 -4.78
N CYS A 81 4.60 -3.37 -6.05
CA CYS A 81 3.83 -4.54 -6.42
C CYS A 81 4.74 -5.70 -6.78
N ASP A 82 4.68 -6.75 -5.99
CA ASP A 82 5.44 -7.99 -6.23
C ASP A 82 4.67 -9.02 -7.06
N PHE A 83 3.38 -8.79 -7.26
CA PHE A 83 2.48 -9.67 -8.01
C PHE A 83 1.83 -8.95 -9.19
N HIS A 84 1.49 -9.73 -10.21
CA HIS A 84 0.63 -9.28 -11.31
C HIS A 84 -0.71 -10.00 -11.23
N ILE A 85 -1.81 -9.33 -11.59
CA ILE A 85 -3.17 -9.87 -11.45
C ILE A 85 -3.41 -11.17 -12.22
N ASN A 86 -2.63 -11.41 -13.28
CA ASN A 86 -2.70 -12.63 -14.08
C ASN A 86 -1.74 -13.73 -13.60
N ASP A 87 -0.86 -13.45 -12.64
CA ASP A 87 0.10 -14.42 -12.12
C ASP A 87 -0.41 -15.07 -10.83
N THR A 88 -1.41 -15.93 -10.98
CA THR A 88 -2.02 -16.67 -9.87
C THR A 88 -1.10 -17.72 -9.26
N GLU A 89 -0.19 -18.30 -10.04
CA GLU A 89 0.76 -19.31 -9.55
C GLU A 89 1.70 -18.71 -8.50
N LYS A 90 2.24 -17.53 -8.76
CA LYS A 90 3.10 -16.82 -7.80
C LYS A 90 2.36 -16.42 -6.53
N MET A 91 1.09 -16.04 -6.65
CA MET A 91 0.24 -15.73 -5.50
C MET A 91 -0.03 -16.97 -4.65
N ILE A 92 -0.33 -18.11 -5.28
CA ILE A 92 -0.52 -19.39 -4.59
C ILE A 92 0.75 -19.81 -3.87
N GLU A 93 1.90 -19.70 -4.53
CA GLU A 93 3.19 -20.00 -3.92
C GLU A 93 3.42 -19.13 -2.67
N ALA A 94 3.14 -17.83 -2.75
CA ALA A 94 3.26 -16.92 -1.61
C ALA A 94 2.32 -17.26 -0.45
N MET A 95 1.09 -17.71 -0.75
CA MET A 95 0.12 -18.10 0.28
C MET A 95 0.42 -19.46 0.92
N THR A 96 1.10 -20.35 0.22
CA THR A 96 1.41 -21.71 0.68
C THR A 96 2.80 -21.84 1.26
N ASN A 97 3.73 -20.96 0.89
CA ASN A 97 5.11 -20.98 1.35
C ASN A 97 5.24 -20.21 2.67
N GLU A 98 5.78 -20.83 3.69
CA GLU A 98 6.03 -20.17 4.98
C GLU A 98 7.23 -19.21 4.96
N GLN A 99 8.04 -19.23 3.90
CA GLN A 99 9.20 -18.38 3.73
C GLN A 99 8.88 -17.15 2.86
N ILE A 100 8.04 -16.27 3.37
CA ILE A 100 7.73 -14.99 2.71
C ILE A 100 8.81 -13.98 3.05
N GLU A 101 9.41 -13.36 2.04
CA GLU A 101 10.29 -12.21 2.22
C GLU A 101 9.48 -10.96 2.51
N VAL A 102 9.67 -10.37 3.67
CA VAL A 102 9.03 -9.10 4.06
C VAL A 102 10.03 -7.96 3.95
N ARG A 103 9.75 -7.00 3.08
CA ARG A 103 10.53 -5.77 2.97
C ARG A 103 10.01 -4.73 3.96
N ARG A 104 10.92 -3.99 4.56
CA ARG A 104 10.60 -2.88 5.46
C ARG A 104 10.95 -1.57 4.79
N TYR A 105 9.98 -0.70 4.67
CA TYR A 105 10.17 0.66 4.15
C TYR A 105 10.09 1.67 5.27
N PRO A 106 11.03 2.63 5.35
CA PRO A 106 10.92 3.73 6.29
C PRO A 106 9.77 4.65 5.89
N THR A 107 9.09 5.20 6.87
CA THR A 107 8.08 6.23 6.66
C THR A 107 8.62 7.59 7.08
N ILE A 108 8.11 8.64 6.45
CA ILE A 108 8.43 10.03 6.78
C ILE A 108 7.27 10.59 7.60
N GLU A 109 7.55 11.12 8.77
CA GLU A 109 6.58 11.88 9.56
C GLU A 109 6.75 13.38 9.27
N VAL A 110 5.65 14.02 8.91
CA VAL A 110 5.62 15.45 8.60
C VAL A 110 4.74 16.18 9.61
N THR A 111 5.29 17.19 10.27
CA THR A 111 4.55 18.04 11.20
C THR A 111 4.48 19.46 10.64
N MET A 112 3.28 20.02 10.55
CA MET A 112 3.03 21.38 10.09
C MET A 112 2.65 22.27 11.27
N ASP A 113 3.38 23.36 11.47
CA ASP A 113 3.09 24.40 12.48
C ASP A 113 2.79 23.83 13.88
N ASN A 114 3.38 22.68 14.22
CA ASN A 114 3.13 21.92 15.45
C ASN A 114 1.65 21.55 15.68
N THR A 115 0.80 21.63 14.65
CA THR A 115 -0.65 21.44 14.77
C THR A 115 -1.15 20.21 14.03
N ALA A 116 -0.55 19.85 12.90
CA ALA A 116 -0.93 18.69 12.10
C ALA A 116 0.27 17.80 11.83
N THR A 117 0.09 16.50 12.04
CA THR A 117 1.09 15.47 11.74
C THR A 117 0.50 14.43 10.81
N PHE A 118 1.25 14.07 9.78
CA PHE A 118 0.88 13.00 8.85
C PHE A 118 2.11 12.20 8.43
N LYS A 119 1.86 11.00 7.90
CA LYS A 119 2.92 10.11 7.43
C LYS A 119 2.91 10.01 5.91
N CYS A 120 4.11 9.89 5.34
CA CYS A 120 4.33 9.63 3.92
C CYS A 120 5.18 8.38 3.76
N LEU A 121 4.91 7.59 2.73
CA LEU A 121 5.74 6.43 2.38
C LEU A 121 6.71 6.77 1.26
N ASN A 122 6.23 7.37 0.18
CA ASN A 122 7.01 7.59 -1.03
C ASN A 122 7.64 9.00 -1.05
N GLU A 123 6.82 10.02 -0.86
CA GLU A 123 7.26 11.41 -0.94
C GLU A 123 6.35 12.36 -0.16
N CYS A 124 6.91 13.49 0.22
CA CYS A 124 6.17 14.66 0.68
C CYS A 124 6.46 15.81 -0.30
N VAL A 125 5.41 16.38 -0.88
CA VAL A 125 5.53 17.48 -1.84
C VAL A 125 5.03 18.78 -1.21
N ILE A 126 5.88 19.80 -1.26
CA ILE A 126 5.54 21.16 -0.84
C ILE A 126 5.42 22.02 -2.09
N ARG A 127 4.25 22.60 -2.29
CA ARG A 127 4.00 23.46 -3.47
C ARG A 127 3.12 24.65 -3.11
N SER A 128 3.21 25.71 -3.92
CA SER A 128 2.26 26.81 -3.85
C SER A 128 0.87 26.35 -4.27
N GLY A 129 -0.17 26.79 -3.56
CA GLY A 129 -1.57 26.54 -3.92
C GLY A 129 -2.05 27.33 -5.14
N ILE A 130 -1.30 28.33 -5.55
CA ILE A 130 -1.51 29.14 -6.74
C ILE A 130 -0.28 29.06 -7.63
N VAL A 131 -0.44 29.33 -8.94
CA VAL A 131 0.68 29.32 -9.90
C VAL A 131 1.61 30.51 -9.63
N LYS A 132 2.39 30.40 -8.58
CA LYS A 132 3.43 31.37 -8.19
C LYS A 132 4.69 30.64 -7.76
N ALA A 133 5.84 31.24 -8.04
CA ALA A 133 7.07 30.88 -7.35
C ALA A 133 6.94 31.24 -5.86
N PHE A 134 7.48 30.41 -5.00
CA PHE A 134 7.62 30.69 -3.56
C PHE A 134 9.07 30.45 -3.13
N VAL A 135 9.46 31.11 -2.07
CA VAL A 135 10.80 30.98 -1.49
C VAL A 135 10.64 30.21 -0.19
N MET A 136 11.54 29.26 0.04
CA MET A 136 11.61 28.54 1.32
C MET A 136 13.05 28.34 1.74
N ASP A 137 13.26 28.29 3.03
CA ASP A 137 14.52 27.87 3.63
C ASP A 137 14.46 26.38 3.92
N VAL A 138 15.54 25.67 3.58
CA VAL A 138 15.66 24.23 3.85
C VAL A 138 16.79 24.02 4.85
N ILE A 139 16.46 23.40 5.98
CA ILE A 139 17.40 23.03 7.03
C ILE A 139 17.35 21.53 7.21
N VAL A 140 18.49 20.86 7.09
CA VAL A 140 18.62 19.42 7.31
C VAL A 140 19.71 19.21 8.34
N ASP A 141 19.39 18.54 9.45
CA ASP A 141 20.30 18.27 10.56
C ASP A 141 21.04 19.55 11.04
N ASP A 142 20.29 20.64 11.23
CA ASP A 142 20.79 21.98 11.61
C ASP A 142 21.69 22.66 10.55
N ILE A 143 21.77 22.09 9.34
CA ILE A 143 22.50 22.68 8.21
C ILE A 143 21.50 23.41 7.30
N HIS A 144 21.75 24.69 7.08
CA HIS A 144 20.95 25.53 6.21
C HIS A 144 21.36 25.35 4.74
N PHE A 145 20.40 25.08 3.87
CA PHE A 145 20.60 24.97 2.44
C PHE A 145 19.95 26.16 1.72
N GLU A 146 20.71 26.87 0.92
CA GLU A 146 20.23 27.96 0.06
C GLU A 146 19.75 27.43 -1.32
#